data_ccd31146eafd4c72fdc32ced1ac5e81c
#
_entry.id   ccd31146eafd4c72fdc32ced1ac5e81c
#
_cell.length_a   1.000
_cell.length_b   1.000
_cell.length_c   1.000
_cell.angle_alpha   90.00
_cell.angle_beta   90.00
_cell.angle_gamma   90.00
#
_symmetry.space_group_name_H-M   'P 1'
#
loop_
_entity.id
_entity.type
_entity.pdbx_description
1 polymer ?
#
loop_
_entity_poly.entity_id
_entity_poly.type
_entity_poly.pdbx_seq_one_letter_code
_entity_poly.pdbx_strand_id
1 'polypeptide(L)'
;NLKAIFMPGAGWDKISAEAVPEGCVVTNSYEHENAIAEYVIMSMIALDRELINAHNNFSENKWDYFPARFGPFNELSGRNVVAIGLGRIGKKVLEYTKVFGMNNFAVEEQEINKKVIKELNINEIYKPNEMTKIISKSDFVIVCVPYIKSTKGLIGEKEIYSMKNDAFIINPARGPIIQEEHLYHALKSNRIAGACLDTWYTYPKSDSDEPSPSKFNFGELKNVIITPHVCGSTYGTFSRRMKIVGQNINNYYNDKKLINVVDDLSKI
;
A
#
# COMPACT_ATOMS: atom_id res chain seq x y z
N ASN A 1 -26.82 18.86 16.03
CA ASN A 1 -26.49 19.30 14.65
C ASN A 1 -24.97 19.22 14.44
N LEU A 2 -24.48 18.14 13.80
CA LEU A 2 -23.09 17.97 13.44
C LEU A 2 -22.73 18.97 12.33
N LYS A 3 -21.62 19.71 12.51
CA LYS A 3 -21.18 20.76 11.58
C LYS A 3 -19.84 20.43 10.92
N ALA A 4 -19.00 19.62 11.56
CA ALA A 4 -17.71 19.24 11.03
C ALA A 4 -17.28 17.87 11.53
N ILE A 5 -16.54 17.13 10.68
CA ILE A 5 -15.89 15.86 10.97
C ILE A 5 -14.39 16.01 10.64
N PHE A 6 -13.54 15.88 11.64
CA PHE A 6 -12.10 15.97 11.49
C PHE A 6 -11.47 14.57 11.66
N MET A 7 -11.09 13.94 10.57
CA MET A 7 -10.61 12.56 10.57
C MET A 7 -9.10 12.50 10.85
N PRO A 8 -8.65 11.68 11.80
CA PRO A 8 -7.24 11.47 12.06
C PRO A 8 -6.62 10.42 11.11
N GLY A 9 -7.16 10.27 9.91
CA GLY A 9 -6.71 9.33 8.89
C GLY A 9 -6.96 9.84 7.48
N ALA A 10 -6.29 9.25 6.49
CA ALA A 10 -6.41 9.65 5.08
C ALA A 10 -7.64 9.04 4.39
N GLY A 11 -7.98 7.80 4.72
CA GLY A 11 -9.14 7.11 4.14
C GLY A 11 -10.44 7.56 4.77
N TRP A 12 -11.47 7.76 3.97
CA TRP A 12 -12.83 8.07 4.41
C TRP A 12 -13.85 7.00 4.03
N ASP A 13 -13.38 5.85 3.61
CA ASP A 13 -14.15 4.68 3.17
C ASP A 13 -15.07 4.07 4.27
N LYS A 14 -14.94 4.54 5.52
CA LYS A 14 -15.83 4.18 6.64
C LYS A 14 -16.89 5.23 6.96
N ILE A 15 -16.92 6.35 6.23
CA ILE A 15 -17.97 7.38 6.38
C ILE A 15 -19.04 7.13 5.33
N SER A 16 -20.28 6.86 5.78
CA SER A 16 -21.44 6.87 4.88
C SER A 16 -21.75 8.31 4.45
N ALA A 17 -21.64 8.58 3.15
CA ALA A 17 -21.99 9.90 2.59
C ALA A 17 -23.41 10.32 2.93
N GLU A 18 -24.35 9.36 2.95
CA GLU A 18 -25.78 9.58 3.25
C GLU A 18 -26.01 9.96 4.73
N ALA A 19 -25.10 9.55 5.63
CA ALA A 19 -25.19 9.85 7.06
C ALA A 19 -24.58 11.21 7.43
N VAL A 20 -23.84 11.85 6.53
CA VAL A 20 -23.25 13.17 6.75
C VAL A 20 -24.29 14.24 6.49
N PRO A 21 -24.65 15.09 7.48
CA PRO A 21 -25.66 16.14 7.30
C PRO A 21 -25.25 17.15 6.21
N GLU A 22 -26.24 17.71 5.53
CA GLU A 22 -26.01 18.79 4.57
C GLU A 22 -25.29 19.98 5.26
N GLY A 23 -24.29 20.54 4.60
CA GLY A 23 -23.46 21.62 5.12
C GLY A 23 -22.43 21.18 6.18
N CYS A 24 -22.33 19.89 6.50
CA CYS A 24 -21.28 19.37 7.36
C CYS A 24 -19.98 19.22 6.57
N VAL A 25 -18.91 19.87 7.01
CA VAL A 25 -17.59 19.75 6.38
C VAL A 25 -16.86 18.51 6.90
N VAL A 26 -16.22 17.78 5.99
CA VAL A 26 -15.37 16.63 6.34
C VAL A 26 -13.92 16.92 5.93
N THR A 27 -12.97 16.71 6.84
CA THR A 27 -11.54 16.81 6.53
C THR A 27 -10.83 15.51 6.87
N ASN A 28 -9.75 15.22 6.17
CA ASN A 28 -8.89 14.08 6.48
C ASN A 28 -7.46 14.51 6.85
N SER A 29 -6.66 13.55 7.33
CA SER A 29 -5.27 13.79 7.69
C SER A 29 -4.36 12.77 7.03
N TYR A 30 -3.39 13.25 6.25
CA TYR A 30 -2.34 12.43 5.65
C TYR A 30 -1.20 12.18 6.64
N GLU A 31 0.05 12.51 6.33
CA GLU A 31 1.23 12.47 7.21
C GLU A 31 1.76 11.05 7.57
N HIS A 32 1.33 10.04 6.85
CA HIS A 32 1.75 8.64 7.02
C HIS A 32 2.66 8.14 5.91
N GLU A 33 2.97 8.99 4.94
CA GLU A 33 3.69 8.63 3.72
C GLU A 33 5.09 8.07 4.02
N ASN A 34 5.81 8.67 4.96
CA ASN A 34 7.13 8.20 5.37
C ASN A 34 7.04 6.80 6.01
N ALA A 35 6.16 6.63 6.99
CA ALA A 35 5.99 5.35 7.69
C ALA A 35 5.62 4.22 6.74
N ILE A 36 4.71 4.49 5.80
CA ILE A 36 4.31 3.48 4.79
C ILE A 36 5.46 3.19 3.83
N ALA A 37 6.22 4.21 3.39
CA ALA A 37 7.36 3.98 2.50
C ALA A 37 8.46 3.15 3.19
N GLU A 38 8.76 3.42 4.47
CA GLU A 38 9.67 2.61 5.29
C GLU A 38 9.18 1.16 5.40
N TYR A 39 7.88 0.97 5.65
CA TYR A 39 7.27 -0.36 5.70
C TYR A 39 7.38 -1.09 4.35
N VAL A 40 7.16 -0.41 3.23
CA VAL A 40 7.29 -0.99 1.88
C VAL A 40 8.73 -1.43 1.62
N ILE A 41 9.73 -0.59 1.91
CA ILE A 41 11.15 -0.95 1.74
C ILE A 41 11.52 -2.16 2.62
N MET A 42 11.11 -2.14 3.90
CA MET A 42 11.29 -3.28 4.80
C MET A 42 10.67 -4.56 4.21
N SER A 43 9.44 -4.46 3.70
CA SER A 43 8.71 -5.60 3.11
C SER A 43 9.42 -6.15 1.87
N MET A 44 9.92 -5.28 0.99
CA MET A 44 10.68 -5.68 -0.19
C MET A 44 11.92 -6.47 0.20
N ILE A 45 12.70 -5.97 1.16
CA ILE A 45 13.91 -6.64 1.65
C ILE A 45 13.56 -7.95 2.36
N ALA A 46 12.54 -7.94 3.22
CA ALA A 46 12.14 -9.11 3.99
C ALA A 46 11.65 -10.26 3.11
N LEU A 47 10.87 -9.94 2.05
CA LEU A 47 10.41 -10.92 1.07
C LEU A 47 11.59 -11.48 0.24
N ASP A 48 12.40 -10.60 -0.31
CA ASP A 48 13.48 -10.96 -1.21
C ASP A 48 14.60 -11.76 -0.51
N ARG A 49 14.77 -11.56 0.79
CA ARG A 49 15.72 -12.28 1.66
C ARG A 49 15.08 -13.44 2.41
N GLU A 50 13.81 -13.71 2.19
CA GLU A 50 13.03 -14.70 2.95
C GLU A 50 13.24 -14.61 4.48
N LEU A 51 13.35 -13.37 4.99
CA LEU A 51 13.82 -13.09 6.34
C LEU A 51 13.04 -13.84 7.42
N ILE A 52 11.71 -13.88 7.29
CA ILE A 52 10.83 -14.54 8.28
C ILE A 52 11.04 -16.06 8.25
N ASN A 53 11.11 -16.64 7.05
CA ASN A 53 11.33 -18.08 6.89
C ASN A 53 12.72 -18.49 7.37
N ALA A 54 13.74 -17.71 7.03
CA ALA A 54 15.12 -17.94 7.47
C ALA A 54 15.23 -17.86 9.01
N HIS A 55 14.60 -16.83 9.63
CA HIS A 55 14.55 -16.69 11.08
C HIS A 55 13.88 -17.89 11.74
N ASN A 56 12.68 -18.27 11.29
CA ASN A 56 11.92 -19.40 11.86
C ASN A 56 12.69 -20.73 11.72
N ASN A 57 13.28 -20.96 10.54
CA ASN A 57 14.09 -22.14 10.28
C ASN A 57 15.31 -22.23 11.24
N PHE A 58 16.04 -21.11 11.38
CA PHE A 58 17.21 -21.06 12.24
C PHE A 58 16.86 -21.14 13.73
N SER A 59 15.69 -20.63 14.14
CA SER A 59 15.18 -20.78 15.53
C SER A 59 14.93 -22.23 15.92
N GLU A 60 14.71 -23.11 14.94
CA GLU A 60 14.59 -24.57 15.12
C GLU A 60 15.95 -25.30 14.94
N ASN A 61 17.08 -24.58 14.95
CA ASN A 61 18.43 -25.08 14.68
C ASN A 61 18.61 -25.73 13.29
N LYS A 62 17.77 -25.35 12.32
CA LYS A 62 17.89 -25.77 10.93
C LYS A 62 18.78 -24.79 10.14
N TRP A 63 19.60 -25.32 9.25
CA TRP A 63 20.55 -24.55 8.44
C TRP A 63 20.19 -24.55 6.97
N ASP A 64 18.90 -24.59 6.63
CA ASP A 64 18.46 -24.67 5.22
C ASP A 64 18.79 -23.41 4.44
N TYR A 65 18.79 -22.24 5.11
CA TYR A 65 19.15 -20.94 4.52
C TYR A 65 20.67 -20.62 4.57
N PHE A 66 21.50 -21.59 4.97
CA PHE A 66 22.95 -21.40 4.91
C PHE A 66 23.39 -21.24 3.46
N PRO A 67 24.26 -20.23 3.12
CA PRO A 67 24.58 -19.88 1.75
C PRO A 67 25.03 -21.04 0.84
N ALA A 68 25.74 -22.00 1.38
CA ALA A 68 26.18 -23.19 0.62
C ALA A 68 25.04 -24.18 0.30
N ARG A 69 23.88 -24.04 0.94
CA ARG A 69 22.70 -24.90 0.72
C ARG A 69 21.60 -24.19 -0.04
N PHE A 70 21.30 -22.95 0.36
CA PHE A 70 20.21 -22.15 -0.22
C PHE A 70 20.64 -21.40 -1.48
N GLY A 71 21.85 -20.88 -1.51
CA GLY A 71 22.36 -20.01 -2.55
C GLY A 71 22.29 -18.52 -2.17
N PRO A 72 22.67 -17.64 -3.10
CA PRO A 72 22.63 -16.21 -2.87
C PRO A 72 21.21 -15.65 -2.98
N PHE A 73 20.93 -14.60 -2.23
CA PHE A 73 19.75 -13.75 -2.38
C PHE A 73 20.03 -12.60 -3.36
N ASN A 74 18.96 -11.97 -3.84
CA ASN A 74 19.06 -10.77 -4.68
C ASN A 74 19.30 -9.51 -3.84
N GLU A 75 19.63 -8.41 -4.53
CA GLU A 75 19.70 -7.06 -3.99
C GLU A 75 18.64 -6.19 -4.67
N LEU A 76 18.23 -5.10 -4.01
CA LEU A 76 17.24 -4.18 -4.60
C LEU A 76 17.82 -3.35 -5.76
N SER A 77 19.14 -3.09 -5.73
CA SER A 77 19.82 -2.28 -6.74
C SER A 77 19.63 -2.86 -8.15
N GLY A 78 19.27 -1.99 -9.09
CA GLY A 78 19.04 -2.34 -10.49
C GLY A 78 17.71 -3.04 -10.80
N ARG A 79 16.92 -3.44 -9.79
CA ARG A 79 15.62 -4.08 -9.99
C ARG A 79 14.52 -3.04 -10.29
N ASN A 80 13.48 -3.48 -10.95
CA ASN A 80 12.35 -2.66 -11.37
C ASN A 80 11.25 -2.64 -10.31
N VAL A 81 10.85 -1.44 -9.90
CA VAL A 81 9.69 -1.22 -9.02
C VAL A 81 8.66 -0.37 -9.73
N VAL A 82 7.39 -0.77 -9.67
CA VAL A 82 6.27 0.03 -10.18
C VAL A 82 5.33 0.42 -9.04
N ALA A 83 5.07 1.71 -8.91
CA ALA A 83 4.01 2.24 -8.04
C ALA A 83 2.71 2.35 -8.84
N ILE A 84 1.69 1.59 -8.44
CA ILE A 84 0.33 1.73 -8.99
C ILE A 84 -0.36 2.86 -8.23
N GLY A 85 -0.37 4.05 -8.85
CA GLY A 85 -0.77 5.31 -8.23
C GLY A 85 0.42 6.15 -7.77
N LEU A 86 0.53 7.36 -8.31
CA LEU A 86 1.60 8.31 -7.99
C LEU A 86 1.12 9.46 -7.08
N GLY A 87 0.28 9.09 -6.10
CA GLY A 87 -0.15 9.99 -5.01
C GLY A 87 0.96 10.23 -3.99
N ARG A 88 0.59 10.65 -2.78
CA ARG A 88 1.55 10.95 -1.69
C ARG A 88 2.41 9.74 -1.33
N ILE A 89 1.78 8.56 -1.16
CA ILE A 89 2.47 7.32 -0.80
C ILE A 89 3.37 6.86 -1.95
N GLY A 90 2.83 6.73 -3.17
CA GLY A 90 3.61 6.28 -4.31
C GLY A 90 4.84 7.13 -4.59
N LYS A 91 4.72 8.46 -4.50
CA LYS A 91 5.87 9.38 -4.60
C LYS A 91 6.92 9.12 -3.54
N LYS A 92 6.50 8.92 -2.28
CA LYS A 92 7.43 8.68 -1.17
C LYS A 92 8.11 7.30 -1.29
N VAL A 93 7.39 6.28 -1.75
CA VAL A 93 7.99 4.97 -2.05
C VAL A 93 9.05 5.11 -3.14
N LEU A 94 8.75 5.79 -4.26
CA LEU A 94 9.71 5.97 -5.34
C LEU A 94 10.91 6.88 -4.95
N GLU A 95 10.71 7.81 -4.02
CA GLU A 95 11.82 8.58 -3.43
C GLU A 95 12.79 7.65 -2.67
N TYR A 96 12.28 6.69 -1.91
CA TYR A 96 13.10 5.75 -1.14
C TYR A 96 13.75 4.70 -2.05
N THR A 97 13.02 4.10 -2.99
CA THR A 97 13.56 3.09 -3.91
C THR A 97 14.67 3.65 -4.80
N LYS A 98 14.61 4.95 -5.14
CA LYS A 98 15.69 5.66 -5.82
C LYS A 98 17.00 5.60 -5.02
N VAL A 99 16.95 5.75 -3.69
CA VAL A 99 18.15 5.71 -2.83
C VAL A 99 18.80 4.31 -2.85
N PHE A 100 17.99 3.26 -3.03
CA PHE A 100 18.46 1.89 -3.19
C PHE A 100 18.93 1.55 -4.62
N GLY A 101 18.97 2.53 -5.53
CA GLY A 101 19.45 2.31 -6.90
C GLY A 101 18.48 1.50 -7.77
N MET A 102 17.19 1.49 -7.44
CA MET A 102 16.17 0.79 -8.23
C MET A 102 15.76 1.59 -9.46
N ASN A 103 15.21 0.90 -10.45
CA ASN A 103 14.56 1.48 -11.63
C ASN A 103 13.09 1.78 -11.30
N ASN A 104 12.73 3.04 -11.21
CA ASN A 104 11.41 3.49 -10.81
C ASN A 104 10.46 3.62 -12.00
N PHE A 105 9.26 3.04 -11.87
CA PHE A 105 8.15 3.16 -12.81
C PHE A 105 6.86 3.53 -12.06
N ALA A 106 5.88 4.06 -12.78
CA ALA A 106 4.59 4.38 -12.19
C ALA A 106 3.43 4.06 -13.15
N VAL A 107 2.27 3.78 -12.57
CA VAL A 107 0.98 3.79 -13.28
C VAL A 107 0.17 4.95 -12.73
N GLU A 108 -0.22 5.90 -13.59
CA GLU A 108 -0.95 7.08 -13.16
C GLU A 108 -1.88 7.58 -14.28
N GLU A 109 -3.14 7.90 -13.90
CA GLU A 109 -4.13 8.43 -14.84
C GLU A 109 -3.85 9.89 -15.20
N GLN A 110 -3.45 10.69 -14.22
CA GLN A 110 -3.20 12.11 -14.41
C GLN A 110 -1.82 12.37 -15.00
N GLU A 111 -1.68 13.52 -15.68
CA GLU A 111 -0.37 13.99 -16.09
C GLU A 111 0.48 14.42 -14.90
N ILE A 112 1.72 13.99 -14.89
CA ILE A 112 2.67 14.29 -13.81
C ILE A 112 3.67 15.34 -14.27
N ASN A 113 3.91 16.33 -13.41
CA ASN A 113 4.88 17.39 -13.66
C ASN A 113 6.27 16.79 -13.91
N LYS A 114 6.93 17.23 -14.98
CA LYS A 114 8.28 16.80 -15.38
C LYS A 114 9.32 16.94 -14.27
N LYS A 115 9.17 17.92 -13.38
CA LYS A 115 10.04 18.10 -12.21
C LYS A 115 9.94 16.90 -11.28
N VAL A 116 8.72 16.43 -10.97
CA VAL A 116 8.50 15.25 -10.12
C VAL A 116 9.10 13.99 -10.75
N ILE A 117 8.92 13.80 -12.07
CA ILE A 117 9.50 12.67 -12.81
C ILE A 117 11.02 12.64 -12.63
N LYS A 118 11.69 13.80 -12.80
CA LYS A 118 13.13 13.93 -12.65
C LYS A 118 13.58 13.72 -11.20
N GLU A 119 12.89 14.32 -10.24
CA GLU A 119 13.22 14.22 -8.81
C GLU A 119 13.14 12.78 -8.31
N LEU A 120 12.14 12.02 -8.73
CA LEU A 120 11.93 10.63 -8.35
C LEU A 120 12.68 9.62 -9.24
N ASN A 121 13.41 10.09 -10.25
CA ASN A 121 14.09 9.26 -11.25
C ASN A 121 13.13 8.22 -11.87
N ILE A 122 11.93 8.66 -12.28
CA ILE A 122 10.95 7.78 -12.91
C ILE A 122 11.33 7.58 -14.37
N ASN A 123 11.57 6.33 -14.76
CA ASN A 123 11.96 5.97 -16.11
C ASN A 123 10.80 6.14 -17.10
N GLU A 124 9.60 5.69 -16.70
CA GLU A 124 8.40 5.79 -17.54
C GLU A 124 7.13 5.75 -16.67
N ILE A 125 6.08 6.44 -17.14
CA ILE A 125 4.73 6.42 -16.55
C ILE A 125 3.77 5.81 -17.56
N TYR A 126 3.02 4.82 -17.11
CA TYR A 126 2.01 4.12 -17.88
C TYR A 126 0.60 4.56 -17.49
N LYS A 127 -0.34 4.50 -18.41
CA LYS A 127 -1.76 4.67 -18.10
C LYS A 127 -2.34 3.37 -17.51
N PRO A 128 -3.44 3.43 -16.73
CA PRO A 128 -4.04 2.24 -16.13
C PRO A 128 -4.38 1.13 -17.12
N ASN A 129 -4.84 1.48 -18.33
CA ASN A 129 -5.14 0.51 -19.38
C ASN A 129 -3.89 -0.18 -19.99
N GLU A 130 -2.69 0.36 -19.72
CA GLU A 130 -1.40 -0.17 -20.14
C GLU A 130 -0.61 -0.83 -19.00
N MET A 131 -1.20 -0.89 -17.81
CA MET A 131 -0.57 -1.33 -16.56
C MET A 131 0.13 -2.69 -16.68
N THR A 132 -0.46 -3.64 -17.39
CA THR A 132 0.15 -4.97 -17.60
C THR A 132 1.49 -4.92 -18.32
N LYS A 133 1.75 -3.91 -19.16
CA LYS A 133 3.03 -3.76 -19.87
C LYS A 133 4.19 -3.55 -18.91
N ILE A 134 3.97 -2.81 -17.84
CA ILE A 134 5.01 -2.53 -16.85
C ILE A 134 5.01 -3.56 -15.72
N ILE A 135 3.86 -4.05 -15.28
CA ILE A 135 3.76 -5.12 -14.29
C ILE A 135 4.57 -6.35 -14.75
N SER A 136 4.48 -6.72 -16.04
CA SER A 136 5.20 -7.87 -16.59
C SER A 136 6.74 -7.72 -16.59
N LYS A 137 7.25 -6.52 -16.37
CA LYS A 137 8.70 -6.23 -16.32
C LYS A 137 9.18 -5.87 -14.91
N SER A 138 8.25 -5.74 -13.95
CA SER A 138 8.56 -5.29 -12.59
C SER A 138 8.89 -6.46 -11.68
N ASP A 139 9.87 -6.25 -10.82
CA ASP A 139 10.22 -7.16 -9.72
C ASP A 139 9.37 -6.91 -8.50
N PHE A 140 8.95 -5.65 -8.32
CA PHE A 140 8.07 -5.26 -7.22
C PHE A 140 6.91 -4.42 -7.74
N VAL A 141 5.69 -4.81 -7.37
CA VAL A 141 4.44 -4.09 -7.69
C VAL A 141 3.87 -3.53 -6.39
N ILE A 142 3.82 -2.19 -6.27
CA ILE A 142 3.36 -1.52 -5.04
C ILE A 142 2.01 -0.86 -5.30
N VAL A 143 0.99 -1.25 -4.55
CA VAL A 143 -0.38 -0.72 -4.69
C VAL A 143 -0.54 0.54 -3.85
N CYS A 144 -0.67 1.70 -4.50
CA CYS A 144 -0.71 3.02 -3.85
C CYS A 144 -1.92 3.87 -4.26
N VAL A 145 -2.91 3.30 -4.95
CA VAL A 145 -4.16 3.99 -5.31
C VAL A 145 -5.14 4.05 -4.14
N PRO A 146 -6.01 5.06 -4.05
CA PRO A 146 -7.10 5.06 -3.08
C PRO A 146 -8.13 3.97 -3.44
N TYR A 147 -8.88 3.49 -2.44
CA TYR A 147 -10.02 2.61 -2.68
C TYR A 147 -11.24 3.45 -3.03
N ILE A 148 -11.66 3.38 -4.27
CA ILE A 148 -12.85 4.02 -4.84
C ILE A 148 -13.51 3.05 -5.82
N LYS A 149 -14.69 3.38 -6.32
CA LYS A 149 -15.43 2.51 -7.28
C LYS A 149 -14.58 2.05 -8.46
N SER A 150 -13.77 2.94 -9.05
CA SER A 150 -12.93 2.63 -10.22
C SER A 150 -11.66 1.82 -9.91
N THR A 151 -11.26 1.74 -8.64
CA THR A 151 -10.06 0.99 -8.22
C THR A 151 -10.40 -0.31 -7.49
N LYS A 152 -11.68 -0.56 -7.22
CA LYS A 152 -12.13 -1.85 -6.68
C LYS A 152 -11.83 -2.98 -7.67
N GLY A 153 -11.05 -3.98 -7.22
CA GLY A 153 -10.63 -5.10 -8.05
C GLY A 153 -9.73 -4.73 -9.24
N LEU A 154 -9.06 -3.56 -9.17
CA LEU A 154 -8.16 -3.05 -10.21
C LEU A 154 -7.05 -4.05 -10.56
N ILE A 155 -6.52 -4.73 -9.56
CA ILE A 155 -5.52 -5.79 -9.74
C ILE A 155 -6.27 -7.12 -9.70
N GLY A 156 -6.58 -7.63 -10.87
CA GLY A 156 -7.29 -8.89 -11.05
C GLY A 156 -6.41 -10.01 -11.62
N GLU A 157 -7.06 -11.03 -12.13
CA GLU A 157 -6.40 -12.18 -12.74
C GLU A 157 -5.36 -11.77 -13.78
N LYS A 158 -5.77 -10.94 -14.73
CA LYS A 158 -4.92 -10.48 -15.83
C LYS A 158 -3.65 -9.80 -15.34
N GLU A 159 -3.75 -8.89 -14.37
CA GLU A 159 -2.62 -8.16 -13.82
C GLU A 159 -1.69 -9.09 -13.04
N ILE A 160 -2.25 -9.94 -12.16
CA ILE A 160 -1.49 -10.88 -11.34
C ILE A 160 -0.75 -11.90 -12.22
N TYR A 161 -1.43 -12.48 -13.21
CA TYR A 161 -0.82 -13.46 -14.10
C TYR A 161 0.10 -12.85 -15.16
N SER A 162 0.11 -11.51 -15.32
CA SER A 162 1.12 -10.82 -16.12
C SER A 162 2.43 -10.56 -15.37
N MET A 163 2.45 -10.64 -14.04
CA MET A 163 3.67 -10.45 -13.23
C MET A 163 4.73 -11.50 -13.59
N LYS A 164 5.99 -11.19 -13.33
CA LYS A 164 7.08 -12.16 -13.38
C LYS A 164 6.87 -13.23 -12.30
N ASN A 165 7.38 -14.45 -12.51
CA ASN A 165 7.27 -15.53 -11.52
C ASN A 165 8.08 -15.25 -10.24
N ASP A 166 9.13 -14.44 -10.37
CA ASP A 166 10.00 -13.98 -9.26
C ASP A 166 9.62 -12.59 -8.73
N ALA A 167 8.46 -12.06 -9.13
CA ALA A 167 7.97 -10.75 -8.67
C ALA A 167 7.18 -10.85 -7.37
N PHE A 168 7.19 -9.73 -6.64
CA PHE A 168 6.47 -9.53 -5.38
C PHE A 168 5.40 -8.44 -5.53
N ILE A 169 4.27 -8.61 -4.84
CA ILE A 169 3.25 -7.57 -4.73
C ILE A 169 3.12 -7.09 -3.27
N ILE A 170 3.08 -5.77 -3.07
CA ILE A 170 2.96 -5.15 -1.75
C ILE A 170 1.73 -4.26 -1.74
N ASN A 171 0.81 -4.50 -0.81
CA ASN A 171 -0.42 -3.74 -0.70
C ASN A 171 -0.55 -3.00 0.65
N PRO A 172 -0.03 -1.79 0.76
CA PRO A 172 -0.27 -0.91 1.91
C PRO A 172 -1.53 -0.05 1.77
N ALA A 173 -2.31 -0.19 0.68
CA ALA A 173 -3.45 0.67 0.38
C ALA A 173 -4.76 0.14 0.98
N ARG A 174 -5.47 -0.74 0.26
CA ARG A 174 -6.70 -1.42 0.71
C ARG A 174 -6.81 -2.83 0.09
N GLY A 175 -7.28 -3.80 0.87
CA GLY A 175 -7.45 -5.19 0.42
C GLY A 175 -8.26 -5.30 -0.89
N PRO A 176 -9.48 -4.75 -0.96
CA PRO A 176 -10.36 -4.92 -2.11
C PRO A 176 -9.88 -4.28 -3.44
N ILE A 177 -8.73 -3.60 -3.46
CA ILE A 177 -8.09 -3.15 -4.70
C ILE A 177 -7.53 -4.35 -5.48
N ILE A 178 -7.10 -5.40 -4.77
CA ILE A 178 -6.67 -6.66 -5.37
C ILE A 178 -7.80 -7.68 -5.24
N GLN A 179 -8.08 -8.40 -6.31
CA GLN A 179 -9.06 -9.49 -6.26
C GLN A 179 -8.51 -10.65 -5.42
N GLU A 180 -9.18 -10.92 -4.32
CA GLU A 180 -8.74 -11.81 -3.24
C GLU A 180 -8.40 -13.22 -3.72
N GLU A 181 -9.33 -13.82 -4.47
CA GLU A 181 -9.23 -15.20 -4.96
C GLU A 181 -8.03 -15.39 -5.90
N HIS A 182 -7.86 -14.49 -6.86
CA HIS A 182 -6.77 -14.58 -7.84
C HIS A 182 -5.40 -14.39 -7.18
N LEU A 183 -5.31 -13.48 -6.21
CA LEU A 183 -4.08 -13.28 -5.44
C LEU A 183 -3.72 -14.54 -4.63
N TYR A 184 -4.70 -15.10 -3.88
CA TYR A 184 -4.47 -16.29 -3.08
C TYR A 184 -4.00 -17.47 -3.93
N HIS A 185 -4.69 -17.76 -5.04
CA HIS A 185 -4.33 -18.87 -5.91
C HIS A 185 -2.98 -18.68 -6.61
N ALA A 186 -2.63 -17.45 -7.00
CA ALA A 186 -1.32 -17.16 -7.58
C ALA A 186 -0.18 -17.37 -6.57
N LEU A 187 -0.38 -16.98 -5.32
CA LEU A 187 0.59 -17.20 -4.24
C LEU A 187 0.71 -18.67 -3.87
N LYS A 188 -0.41 -19.35 -3.72
CA LYS A 188 -0.47 -20.79 -3.37
C LYS A 188 0.19 -21.68 -4.42
N SER A 189 0.08 -21.32 -5.68
CA SER A 189 0.71 -22.04 -6.80
C SER A 189 2.14 -21.56 -7.11
N ASN A 190 2.68 -20.61 -6.36
CA ASN A 190 3.96 -19.93 -6.63
C ASN A 190 4.03 -19.33 -8.05
N ARG A 191 2.90 -18.85 -8.57
CA ARG A 191 2.86 -18.14 -9.85
C ARG A 191 3.54 -16.79 -9.77
N ILE A 192 3.55 -16.18 -8.58
CA ILE A 192 4.38 -15.04 -8.20
C ILE A 192 5.19 -15.41 -6.95
N ALA A 193 6.34 -14.76 -6.76
CA ALA A 193 7.26 -15.12 -5.68
C ALA A 193 6.67 -14.91 -4.29
N GLY A 194 5.89 -13.83 -4.09
CA GLY A 194 5.27 -13.59 -2.80
C GLY A 194 4.53 -12.26 -2.71
N ALA A 195 4.00 -11.99 -1.52
CA ALA A 195 3.27 -10.77 -1.23
C ALA A 195 3.53 -10.23 0.18
N CYS A 196 3.37 -8.91 0.36
CA CYS A 196 3.19 -8.30 1.67
C CYS A 196 1.82 -7.60 1.72
N LEU A 197 0.96 -8.03 2.64
CA LEU A 197 -0.42 -7.58 2.78
C LEU A 197 -0.61 -6.96 4.17
N ASP A 198 -0.83 -5.65 4.22
CA ASP A 198 -1.12 -4.95 5.47
C ASP A 198 -2.59 -4.55 5.60
N THR A 199 -3.35 -4.66 4.50
CA THR A 199 -4.76 -4.25 4.44
C THR A 199 -5.63 -5.40 3.96
N TRP A 200 -6.85 -5.49 4.53
CA TRP A 200 -7.67 -6.69 4.47
C TRP A 200 -9.05 -6.45 3.85
N TYR A 201 -9.74 -7.55 3.57
CA TYR A 201 -11.09 -7.58 2.99
C TYR A 201 -12.17 -7.46 4.06
N THR A 202 -11.86 -7.92 5.28
CA THR A 202 -12.75 -7.85 6.45
C THR A 202 -11.98 -7.28 7.64
N TYR A 203 -12.63 -6.41 8.40
CA TYR A 203 -12.08 -5.78 9.61
C TYR A 203 -12.99 -6.02 10.81
N PRO A 204 -12.46 -6.02 12.04
CA PRO A 204 -13.24 -6.03 13.27
C PRO A 204 -14.25 -4.87 13.29
N LYS A 205 -15.47 -5.15 13.78
CA LYS A 205 -16.52 -4.15 13.99
C LYS A 205 -16.55 -3.62 15.42
N SER A 206 -15.91 -4.31 16.33
CA SER A 206 -15.75 -3.92 17.74
C SER A 206 -14.45 -4.50 18.30
N ASP A 207 -14.03 -4.07 19.49
CA ASP A 207 -12.79 -4.53 20.14
C ASP A 207 -12.82 -6.04 20.52
N SER A 208 -14.00 -6.63 20.58
CA SER A 208 -14.19 -8.07 20.88
C SER A 208 -14.46 -8.92 19.65
N ASP A 209 -14.46 -8.33 18.45
CA ASP A 209 -14.70 -9.01 17.18
C ASP A 209 -13.38 -9.41 16.54
N GLU A 210 -13.18 -10.67 16.28
CA GLU A 210 -11.99 -11.24 15.63
C GLU A 210 -12.37 -11.97 14.34
N PRO A 211 -12.86 -11.27 13.31
CA PRO A 211 -13.25 -11.88 12.06
C PRO A 211 -12.04 -12.41 11.31
N SER A 212 -12.24 -13.44 10.49
CA SER A 212 -11.24 -13.78 9.48
C SER A 212 -11.01 -12.58 8.55
N PRO A 213 -9.78 -12.10 8.38
CA PRO A 213 -9.48 -10.92 7.56
C PRO A 213 -9.74 -11.15 6.06
N SER A 214 -9.86 -12.41 5.66
CA SER A 214 -10.01 -12.89 4.29
C SER A 214 -10.86 -14.16 4.25
N LYS A 215 -11.47 -14.44 3.10
CA LYS A 215 -12.12 -15.74 2.82
C LYS A 215 -11.10 -16.88 2.68
N PHE A 216 -9.85 -16.54 2.38
CA PHE A 216 -8.74 -17.47 2.19
C PHE A 216 -7.72 -17.32 3.31
N ASN A 217 -7.09 -18.43 3.69
CA ASN A 217 -6.08 -18.44 4.75
C ASN A 217 -4.69 -18.05 4.19
N PHE A 218 -4.43 -16.76 4.03
CA PHE A 218 -3.11 -16.27 3.63
C PHE A 218 -2.01 -16.60 4.65
N GLY A 219 -2.37 -16.83 5.91
CA GLY A 219 -1.42 -17.17 6.98
C GLY A 219 -0.78 -18.56 6.83
N GLU A 220 -1.34 -19.46 6.02
CA GLU A 220 -0.73 -20.78 5.73
C GLU A 220 0.37 -20.70 4.64
N LEU A 221 0.44 -19.58 3.91
CA LEU A 221 1.36 -19.41 2.80
C LEU A 221 2.73 -18.91 3.30
N LYS A 222 3.80 -19.64 2.95
CA LYS A 222 5.16 -19.29 3.40
C LYS A 222 5.77 -18.09 2.68
N ASN A 223 5.22 -17.74 1.52
CA ASN A 223 5.68 -16.62 0.67
C ASN A 223 4.85 -15.34 0.88
N VAL A 224 4.16 -15.21 2.02
CA VAL A 224 3.35 -14.02 2.32
C VAL A 224 3.74 -13.44 3.69
N ILE A 225 3.99 -12.14 3.71
CA ILE A 225 4.06 -11.35 4.96
C ILE A 225 2.70 -10.72 5.17
N ILE A 226 2.09 -10.95 6.32
CA ILE A 226 0.77 -10.42 6.69
C ILE A 226 0.87 -9.59 7.98
N THR A 227 0.24 -8.42 8.00
CA THR A 227 0.17 -7.56 9.17
C THR A 227 -1.21 -6.89 9.31
N PRO A 228 -1.66 -6.55 10.52
CA PRO A 228 -3.03 -6.11 10.78
C PRO A 228 -3.21 -4.59 10.61
N HIS A 229 -2.90 -4.05 9.43
CA HIS A 229 -3.05 -2.63 9.06
C HIS A 229 -2.20 -1.69 9.92
N VAL A 230 -0.92 -1.98 10.03
CA VAL A 230 0.04 -1.25 10.87
C VAL A 230 1.06 -0.42 10.11
N CYS A 231 1.14 -0.53 8.79
CA CYS A 231 2.18 0.11 7.96
C CYS A 231 2.29 1.63 8.16
N GLY A 232 1.19 2.30 8.47
CA GLY A 232 1.16 3.74 8.77
C GLY A 232 1.07 4.08 10.26
N SER A 233 1.05 3.08 11.15
CA SER A 233 0.78 3.25 12.59
C SER A 233 2.06 3.48 13.38
N THR A 234 2.57 4.71 13.34
CA THR A 234 3.77 5.13 14.10
C THR A 234 3.47 6.31 15.01
N TYR A 235 4.24 6.47 16.09
CA TYR A 235 4.15 7.66 16.97
C TYR A 235 4.27 8.97 16.19
N GLY A 236 5.18 9.01 15.22
CA GLY A 236 5.38 10.18 14.35
C GLY A 236 4.14 10.50 13.51
N THR A 237 3.55 9.49 12.87
CA THR A 237 2.30 9.64 12.10
C THR A 237 1.17 10.14 12.98
N PHE A 238 0.96 9.51 14.13
CA PHE A 238 -0.08 9.93 15.07
C PHE A 238 0.08 11.38 15.50
N SER A 239 1.29 11.77 15.94
CA SER A 239 1.59 13.14 16.37
C SER A 239 1.33 14.17 15.26
N ARG A 240 1.78 13.90 14.02
CA ARG A 240 1.58 14.82 12.89
C ARG A 240 0.10 14.94 12.51
N ARG A 241 -0.64 13.83 12.49
CA ARG A 241 -2.10 13.82 12.21
C ARG A 241 -2.89 14.60 13.25
N MET A 242 -2.57 14.43 14.55
CA MET A 242 -3.23 15.19 15.62
C MET A 242 -2.97 16.69 15.51
N LYS A 243 -1.79 17.12 15.03
CA LYS A 243 -1.53 18.53 14.72
C LYS A 243 -2.45 19.06 13.63
N ILE A 244 -2.66 18.29 12.54
CA ILE A 244 -3.60 18.67 11.46
C ILE A 244 -5.03 18.76 11.97
N VAL A 245 -5.48 17.78 12.75
CA VAL A 245 -6.81 17.81 13.39
C VAL A 245 -6.97 19.04 14.28
N GLY A 246 -6.03 19.30 15.18
CA GLY A 246 -6.07 20.49 16.05
C GLY A 246 -6.04 21.80 15.26
N GLN A 247 -5.25 21.87 14.19
CA GLN A 247 -5.22 23.03 13.31
C GLN A 247 -6.55 23.24 12.58
N ASN A 248 -7.19 22.18 12.11
CA ASN A 248 -8.50 22.27 11.47
C ASN A 248 -9.59 22.69 12.45
N ILE A 249 -9.58 22.17 13.67
CA ILE A 249 -10.48 22.62 14.72
C ILE A 249 -10.33 24.14 14.96
N ASN A 250 -9.08 24.61 15.15
CA ASN A 250 -8.80 26.03 15.35
C ASN A 250 -9.21 26.88 14.13
N ASN A 251 -8.93 26.39 12.93
CA ASN A 251 -9.32 27.08 11.68
C ASN A 251 -10.84 27.19 11.56
N TYR A 252 -11.57 26.11 11.88
CA TYR A 252 -13.04 26.07 11.82
C TYR A 252 -13.65 27.12 12.76
N TYR A 253 -13.19 27.19 14.02
CA TYR A 253 -13.68 28.18 15.00
C TYR A 253 -13.32 29.62 14.67
N ASN A 254 -12.33 29.87 13.83
CA ASN A 254 -11.89 31.21 13.44
C ASN A 254 -12.21 31.54 11.99
N ASP A 255 -13.14 30.83 11.36
CA ASP A 255 -13.59 31.01 9.96
C ASP A 255 -12.41 31.05 8.95
N LYS A 256 -11.33 30.26 9.22
CA LYS A 256 -10.16 30.15 8.37
C LYS A 256 -10.30 28.94 7.42
N LYS A 257 -9.51 28.96 6.35
CA LYS A 257 -9.45 27.86 5.38
C LYS A 257 -9.02 26.55 6.06
N LEU A 258 -9.81 25.50 5.87
CA LEU A 258 -9.53 24.15 6.35
C LEU A 258 -8.49 23.44 5.47
N ILE A 259 -7.77 22.51 6.07
CA ILE A 259 -6.75 21.68 5.43
C ILE A 259 -7.39 20.34 5.05
N ASN A 260 -7.15 19.87 3.83
CA ASN A 260 -7.60 18.57 3.33
C ASN A 260 -9.12 18.35 3.45
N VAL A 261 -9.91 19.29 2.97
CA VAL A 261 -11.36 19.10 2.84
C VAL A 261 -11.63 17.97 1.85
N VAL A 262 -12.55 17.08 2.20
CA VAL A 262 -13.02 16.01 1.33
C VAL A 262 -14.17 16.57 0.49
N ASP A 263 -13.90 16.83 -0.79
CA ASP A 263 -14.84 17.51 -1.69
C ASP A 263 -16.00 16.62 -2.15
N ASP A 264 -15.78 15.29 -2.17
CA ASP A 264 -16.79 14.35 -2.68
C ASP A 264 -16.70 13.01 -1.92
N LEU A 265 -17.66 12.80 -1.04
CA LEU A 265 -17.80 11.55 -0.27
C LEU A 265 -18.41 10.41 -1.09
N SER A 266 -19.01 10.68 -2.25
CA SER A 266 -19.71 9.66 -3.07
C SER A 266 -18.79 8.81 -3.94
N LYS A 267 -17.49 9.11 -3.95
CA LYS A 267 -16.48 8.37 -4.73
C LYS A 267 -16.22 6.94 -4.26
N ILE A 268 -16.72 6.59 -3.09
CA ILE A 268 -16.56 5.26 -2.48
C ILE A 268 -17.77 4.37 -2.69
#